data_7e4643c0d2b4f44450a1bb03bd7ba461
#
_entry.id   7e4643c0d2b4f44450a1bb03bd7ba461
#
_cell.length_a   1.000
_cell.length_b   1.000
_cell.length_c   1.000
_cell.angle_alpha   90.00
_cell.angle_beta   90.00
_cell.angle_gamma   90.00
#
_symmetry.space_group_name_H-M   'P 1'
#
loop_
_entity.id
_entity.type
_entity.pdbx_description
1 polymer ?
#
loop_
_entity_poly.entity_id
_entity_poly.type
_entity_poly.pdbx_seq_one_letter_code
_entity_poly.pdbx_strand_id
1 'polypeptide(L)'
;MYKRQAGADANPYLVVAAVLAGMHAGLKQKISPPEMIQESEVIDPEVTLPVKWQDALDEFNQAAVLPQYFDEEFCRIFHHCRSCELDRFSSQISNKDFEWYLRSI
;
A
#
# COMPACT_ATOMS: atom_id res chain seq x y z
N MET A 1 9.23 -5.29 15.63
CA MET A 1 7.98 -6.01 15.30
C MET A 1 7.25 -5.19 14.24
N TYR A 2 7.24 -5.66 12.99
CA TYR A 2 6.52 -4.98 11.91
C TYR A 2 5.03 -5.32 12.01
N LYS A 3 4.19 -4.32 12.22
CA LYS A 3 2.74 -4.49 12.20
C LYS A 3 2.25 -4.33 10.76
N ARG A 4 1.80 -5.41 10.15
CA ARG A 4 1.18 -5.42 8.82
C ARG A 4 -0.34 -5.19 8.95
N GLN A 5 -0.71 -4.07 9.52
CA GLN A 5 -2.11 -3.68 9.66
C GLN A 5 -2.42 -2.57 8.67
N ALA A 6 -3.63 -2.58 8.12
CA ALA A 6 -4.14 -1.45 7.36
C ALA A 6 -4.17 -0.19 8.24
N GLY A 7 -3.93 0.97 7.64
CA GLY A 7 -4.04 2.26 8.34
C GLY A 7 -5.43 2.46 8.93
N ALA A 8 -5.52 3.19 10.03
CA ALA A 8 -6.81 3.49 10.68
C ALA A 8 -7.75 4.34 9.80
N ASP A 9 -7.20 5.02 8.82
CA ASP A 9 -7.88 5.84 7.81
C ASP A 9 -8.30 5.06 6.56
N ALA A 10 -7.90 3.79 6.45
CA ALA A 10 -8.26 2.95 5.32
C ALA A 10 -9.76 2.59 5.34
N ASN A 11 -10.39 2.60 4.16
CA ASN A 11 -11.77 2.15 4.04
C ASN A 11 -11.87 0.65 4.39
N PRO A 12 -12.57 0.26 5.48
CA PRO A 12 -12.57 -1.12 5.96
C PRO A 12 -13.19 -2.11 4.97
N TYR A 13 -14.14 -1.69 4.17
CA TYR A 13 -14.77 -2.55 3.16
C TYR A 13 -13.79 -2.90 2.04
N LEU A 14 -13.03 -1.91 1.57
CA LEU A 14 -12.01 -2.14 0.53
C LEU A 14 -10.85 -2.98 1.06
N VAL A 15 -10.45 -2.77 2.32
CA VAL A 15 -9.41 -3.60 2.96
C VAL A 15 -9.83 -5.06 3.02
N VAL A 16 -11.04 -5.34 3.53
CA VAL A 16 -11.56 -6.71 3.61
C VAL A 16 -11.67 -7.33 2.22
N ALA A 17 -12.20 -6.59 1.26
CA ALA A 17 -12.33 -7.08 -0.11
C ALA A 17 -10.98 -7.40 -0.75
N ALA A 18 -9.96 -6.54 -0.55
CA ALA A 18 -8.60 -6.79 -1.05
C ALA A 18 -7.95 -8.02 -0.40
N VAL A 19 -8.13 -8.21 0.91
CA VAL A 19 -7.63 -9.40 1.62
C VAL A 19 -8.31 -10.66 1.08
N LEU A 20 -9.63 -10.66 0.91
CA LEU A 20 -10.36 -11.79 0.36
C LEU A 20 -9.95 -12.10 -1.09
N ALA A 21 -9.74 -11.07 -1.91
CA ALA A 21 -9.23 -11.23 -3.27
C ALA A 21 -7.84 -11.90 -3.28
N GLY A 22 -6.93 -11.44 -2.42
CA GLY A 22 -5.59 -12.03 -2.28
C GLY A 22 -5.65 -13.48 -1.80
N MET A 23 -6.47 -13.79 -0.80
CA MET A 23 -6.68 -15.16 -0.32
C MET A 23 -7.22 -16.07 -1.41
N HIS A 24 -8.24 -15.64 -2.14
CA HIS A 24 -8.82 -16.45 -3.23
C HIS A 24 -7.82 -16.64 -4.38
N ALA A 25 -7.06 -15.59 -4.74
CA ALA A 25 -6.01 -15.72 -5.76
C ALA A 25 -4.92 -16.73 -5.34
N GLY A 26 -4.46 -16.66 -4.10
CA GLY A 26 -3.47 -17.58 -3.56
C GLY A 26 -3.95 -19.04 -3.59
N LEU A 27 -5.20 -19.30 -3.18
CA LEU A 27 -5.80 -20.64 -3.24
C LEU A 27 -5.97 -21.13 -4.67
N LYS A 28 -6.45 -20.27 -5.57
CA LYS A 28 -6.66 -20.60 -6.98
C LYS A 28 -5.34 -20.95 -7.70
N GLN A 29 -4.29 -20.19 -7.40
CA GLN A 29 -2.95 -20.39 -7.97
C GLN A 29 -2.13 -21.43 -7.22
N LYS A 30 -2.64 -21.98 -6.10
CA LYS A 30 -1.94 -22.94 -5.24
C LYS A 30 -0.56 -22.45 -4.80
N ILE A 31 -0.48 -21.16 -4.42
CA ILE A 31 0.76 -20.55 -3.95
C ILE A 31 1.14 -21.19 -2.62
N SER A 32 2.33 -21.76 -2.55
CA SER A 32 2.86 -22.28 -1.28
C SER A 32 3.21 -21.11 -0.35
N PRO A 33 2.85 -21.19 0.93
CA PRO A 33 3.27 -20.18 1.89
C PRO A 33 4.80 -20.17 2.00
N PRO A 34 5.41 -19.00 2.28
CA PRO A 34 6.84 -18.93 2.56
C PRO A 34 7.19 -19.76 3.81
N GLU A 35 8.47 -20.10 3.96
CA GLU A 35 8.95 -20.77 5.17
C GLU A 35 8.66 -19.93 6.42
N MET A 36 8.49 -20.60 7.55
CA MET A 36 8.20 -19.95 8.82
C MET A 36 9.42 -19.16 9.28
N ILE A 37 9.28 -17.85 9.41
CA ILE A 37 10.35 -16.96 9.88
C ILE A 37 10.55 -17.20 11.38
N GLN A 38 11.77 -17.58 11.79
CA GLN A 38 12.15 -17.64 13.20
C GLN A 38 12.52 -16.22 13.70
N GLU A 39 12.37 -15.98 15.00
CA GLU A 39 12.53 -14.64 15.61
C GLU A 39 13.91 -13.98 15.35
N SER A 40 14.91 -14.75 14.97
CA SER A 40 16.27 -14.28 14.70
C SER A 40 16.59 -14.02 13.21
N GLU A 41 15.67 -14.35 12.30
CA GLU A 41 15.92 -14.18 10.88
C GLU A 41 15.56 -12.77 10.41
N VAL A 42 16.49 -12.16 9.70
CA VAL A 42 16.27 -10.88 9.03
C VAL A 42 15.29 -11.13 7.89
N ILE A 43 14.14 -10.45 7.91
CA ILE A 43 13.17 -10.51 6.82
C ILE A 43 13.87 -10.08 5.55
N ASP A 44 13.74 -10.89 4.49
CA ASP A 44 14.30 -10.61 3.18
C ASP A 44 13.93 -9.18 2.75
N PRO A 45 14.90 -8.29 2.51
CA PRO A 45 14.62 -6.93 2.11
C PRO A 45 13.90 -6.83 0.75
N GLU A 46 13.89 -7.89 -0.07
CA GLU A 46 13.16 -7.92 -1.35
C GLU A 46 11.63 -8.03 -1.18
N VAL A 47 11.15 -8.40 0.01
CA VAL A 47 9.71 -8.52 0.30
C VAL A 47 9.27 -7.40 1.26
N THR A 48 9.60 -6.18 0.97
CA THR A 48 9.17 -5.02 1.77
C THR A 48 7.89 -4.42 1.22
N LEU A 49 6.95 -4.12 2.12
CA LEU A 49 5.79 -3.31 1.75
C LEU A 49 6.24 -1.88 1.43
N PRO A 50 5.64 -1.23 0.43
CA PRO A 50 5.97 0.14 0.11
C PRO A 50 5.73 1.05 1.33
N VAL A 51 6.70 1.88 1.65
CA VAL A 51 6.65 2.81 2.80
C VAL A 51 6.11 4.17 2.38
N LYS A 52 6.37 4.57 1.13
CA LYS A 52 5.90 5.83 0.59
C LYS A 52 4.57 5.64 -0.12
N TRP A 53 3.72 6.65 -0.02
CA TRP A 53 2.42 6.63 -0.69
C TRP A 53 2.54 6.51 -2.22
N GLN A 54 3.51 7.19 -2.84
CA GLN A 54 3.75 7.07 -4.28
C GLN A 54 4.09 5.63 -4.68
N ASP A 55 5.02 5.01 -3.96
CA ASP A 55 5.44 3.63 -4.26
C ASP A 55 4.25 2.65 -4.15
N ALA A 56 3.36 2.88 -3.16
CA ALA A 56 2.14 2.07 -3.01
C ALA A 56 1.14 2.27 -4.16
N LEU A 57 1.05 3.49 -4.71
CA LEU A 57 0.22 3.77 -5.88
C LEU A 57 0.78 3.12 -7.14
N ASP A 58 2.10 3.14 -7.30
CA ASP A 58 2.78 2.52 -8.44
C ASP A 58 2.59 0.99 -8.42
N GLU A 59 2.74 0.37 -7.25
CA GLU A 59 2.44 -1.07 -7.04
C GLU A 59 0.97 -1.39 -7.32
N PHE A 60 0.04 -0.55 -6.86
CA PHE A 60 -1.38 -0.72 -7.13
C PHE A 60 -1.69 -0.66 -8.62
N ASN A 61 -1.08 0.28 -9.35
CA ASN A 61 -1.27 0.45 -10.79
C ASN A 61 -0.73 -0.72 -11.60
N GLN A 62 0.31 -1.38 -11.10
CA GLN A 62 0.94 -2.56 -11.74
C GLN A 62 0.32 -3.88 -11.29
N ALA A 63 -0.60 -3.87 -10.33
CA ALA A 63 -1.17 -5.07 -9.75
C ALA A 63 -1.98 -5.87 -10.77
N ALA A 64 -1.60 -7.13 -10.98
CA ALA A 64 -2.29 -8.02 -11.91
C ALA A 64 -3.51 -8.74 -11.28
N VAL A 65 -3.55 -8.86 -9.97
CA VAL A 65 -4.59 -9.60 -9.23
C VAL A 65 -5.82 -8.73 -8.98
N LEU A 66 -5.62 -7.50 -8.50
CA LEU A 66 -6.72 -6.63 -8.07
C LEU A 66 -7.74 -6.33 -9.18
N PRO A 67 -7.37 -6.04 -10.45
CA PRO A 67 -8.34 -5.78 -11.50
C PRO A 67 -9.26 -6.97 -11.82
N GLN A 68 -8.84 -8.19 -11.50
CA GLN A 68 -9.66 -9.40 -11.70
C GLN A 68 -10.83 -9.49 -10.70
N TYR A 69 -10.78 -8.74 -9.60
CA TYR A 69 -11.78 -8.76 -8.52
C TYR A 69 -12.54 -7.44 -8.37
N PHE A 70 -11.91 -6.33 -8.72
CA PHE A 70 -12.44 -4.98 -8.50
C PHE A 70 -12.88 -4.26 -9.77
N ASP A 71 -12.83 -4.88 -10.93
CA ASP A 71 -13.01 -4.23 -12.21
C ASP A 71 -11.87 -3.22 -12.55
N GLU A 72 -11.46 -3.20 -13.81
CA GLU A 72 -10.40 -2.31 -14.30
C GLU A 72 -10.77 -0.83 -14.19
N GLU A 73 -12.03 -0.49 -14.48
CA GLU A 73 -12.51 0.89 -14.40
C GLU A 73 -12.49 1.40 -12.96
N PHE A 74 -12.90 0.57 -11.99
CA PHE A 74 -12.79 0.92 -10.58
C PHE A 74 -11.34 1.15 -10.18
N CYS A 75 -10.42 0.26 -10.55
CA CYS A 75 -9.00 0.39 -10.22
C CYS A 75 -8.40 1.67 -10.82
N ARG A 76 -8.76 1.99 -12.06
CA ARG A 76 -8.32 3.21 -12.75
C ARG A 76 -8.80 4.47 -12.04
N ILE A 77 -10.09 4.53 -11.69
CA ILE A 77 -10.68 5.68 -10.98
C ILE A 77 -10.08 5.81 -9.58
N PHE A 78 -9.95 4.71 -8.85
CA PHE A 78 -9.37 4.72 -7.51
C PHE A 78 -7.94 5.22 -7.52
N HIS A 79 -7.10 4.71 -8.43
CA HIS A 79 -5.73 5.17 -8.61
C HIS A 79 -5.69 6.69 -8.91
N HIS A 80 -6.50 7.15 -9.85
CA HIS A 80 -6.54 8.58 -10.20
C HIS A 80 -6.95 9.46 -9.02
N CYS A 81 -7.99 9.09 -8.28
CA CYS A 81 -8.42 9.82 -7.09
C CYS A 81 -7.31 9.90 -6.03
N ARG A 82 -6.63 8.78 -5.77
CA ARG A 82 -5.54 8.74 -4.78
C ARG A 82 -4.31 9.52 -5.23
N SER A 83 -3.99 9.52 -6.52
CA SER A 83 -2.92 10.36 -7.07
C SER A 83 -3.22 11.85 -6.92
N CYS A 84 -4.44 12.29 -7.22
CA CYS A 84 -4.85 13.68 -7.02
C CYS A 84 -4.80 14.10 -5.53
N GLU A 85 -5.15 13.20 -4.62
CA GLU A 85 -5.03 13.46 -3.18
C GLU A 85 -3.57 13.58 -2.74
N LEU A 86 -2.68 12.74 -3.25
CA LEU A 86 -1.24 12.80 -2.98
C LEU A 86 -0.66 14.12 -3.48
N ASP A 87 -0.98 14.52 -4.71
CA ASP A 87 -0.53 15.78 -5.30
C ASP A 87 -0.98 16.98 -4.47
N ARG A 88 -2.26 16.97 -4.06
CA ARG A 88 -2.83 18.01 -3.19
C ARG A 88 -2.17 18.04 -1.81
N PHE A 89 -1.91 16.89 -1.22
CA PHE A 89 -1.22 16.78 0.06
C PHE A 89 0.21 17.30 -0.05
N SER A 90 0.95 16.87 -1.07
CA SER A 90 2.34 17.26 -1.31
C SER A 90 2.52 18.73 -1.67
N SER A 91 1.48 19.38 -2.19
CA SER A 91 1.50 20.82 -2.48
C SER A 91 1.28 21.70 -1.26
N GLN A 92 0.92 21.13 -0.10
CA GLN A 92 0.68 21.88 1.13
C GLN A 92 1.96 21.99 1.95
N ILE A 93 2.26 23.21 2.37
CA ILE A 93 3.35 23.47 3.33
C ILE A 93 2.88 23.03 4.71
N SER A 94 3.57 22.10 5.32
CA SER A 94 3.25 21.57 6.65
C SER A 94 3.89 22.42 7.76
N ASN A 95 3.37 22.33 8.98
CA ASN A 95 4.02 22.94 10.14
C ASN A 95 5.44 22.41 10.37
N LYS A 96 5.73 21.18 9.93
CA LYS A 96 7.07 20.59 10.00
C LYS A 96 8.08 21.30 9.11
N ASP A 97 7.67 21.77 7.94
CA ASP A 97 8.53 22.55 7.05
C ASP A 97 8.96 23.85 7.75
N PHE A 98 8.03 24.52 8.44
CA PHE A 98 8.36 25.69 9.24
C PHE A 98 9.29 25.37 10.42
N GLU A 99 9.03 24.28 11.15
CA GLU A 99 9.87 23.86 12.29
C GLU A 99 11.32 23.55 11.85
N TRP A 100 11.49 22.92 10.68
CA TRP A 100 12.78 22.48 10.21
C TRP A 100 13.57 23.57 9.48
N TYR A 101 12.89 24.40 8.70
CA TYR A 101 13.57 25.33 7.81
C TYR A 101 13.63 26.77 8.33
N LEU A 102 12.68 27.24 9.14
CA LEU A 102 12.70 28.59 9.69
C LEU A 102 13.86 28.86 10.68
N ARG A 103 14.47 27.84 11.24
CA ARG A 103 15.59 27.97 12.19
C ARG A 103 16.95 27.66 11.58
N SER A 104 17.00 27.39 10.28
CA SER A 104 18.23 26.98 9.57
C SER A 104 18.82 28.09 8.70
N ILE A 105 18.27 29.32 8.79
CA ILE A 105 18.72 30.51 8.05
C ILE A 105 19.42 31.46 9.01
#